data_7dd1c34f1fb40a33b5833ce38181afcd
#
_entry.id   7dd1c34f1fb40a33b5833ce38181afcd
#
_cell.length_a   1.000
_cell.length_b   1.000
_cell.length_c   1.000
_cell.angle_alpha   90.00
_cell.angle_beta   90.00
_cell.angle_gamma   90.00
#
_symmetry.space_group_name_H-M   'P 1'
#
loop_
_entity.id
_entity.type
_entity.pdbx_description
1 polymer ?
#
loop_
_entity_poly.entity_id
_entity_poly.type
_entity_poly.pdbx_seq_one_letter_code
_entity_poly.pdbx_strand_id
1 'polypeptide(L)'
;MDFREFLRQGFVVLDGATGSNLQQAGMESGDCPEQWIAEHPEVFIDLQCRYIEAGSDVLYTPTFTCNRIKLDEYGLASKQEELTKTLVGLTKEAIRRSKADRKIYVAGDISMTGQQLEPIGSMPFEELVDVYKQQVRLLAKEGVDLFAIETMMSLQECRAALLAVKETCDIPALVTLTYQEDGRTLYGTSPETALVVLQSMGADAIGINCSTGPDKMVDAVKAMAEYACVPLVVKPNAGPVSYTHLRAHETTLHL
;
A
#
# COMPACT_ATOMS: atom_id res chain seq x y z
N MET A 1 -21.85 1.37 5.06
CA MET A 1 -21.38 0.01 4.80
C MET A 1 -19.94 -0.07 5.26
N ASP A 2 -19.61 -1.07 6.04
CA ASP A 2 -18.24 -1.41 6.42
C ASP A 2 -17.47 -1.95 5.20
N PHE A 3 -16.13 -1.81 5.18
CA PHE A 3 -15.31 -2.26 4.06
C PHE A 3 -15.34 -3.80 3.89
N ARG A 4 -15.39 -4.56 4.99
CA ARG A 4 -15.53 -6.04 4.93
C ARG A 4 -16.84 -6.47 4.27
N GLU A 5 -17.92 -5.73 4.49
CA GLU A 5 -19.20 -5.97 3.81
C GLU A 5 -19.11 -5.62 2.32
N PHE A 6 -18.40 -4.53 2.01
CA PHE A 6 -18.20 -4.08 0.63
C PHE A 6 -17.40 -5.10 -0.18
N LEU A 7 -16.32 -5.65 0.37
CA LEU A 7 -15.51 -6.71 -0.25
C LEU A 7 -16.33 -7.96 -0.68
N ARG A 8 -17.44 -8.22 -0.02
CA ARG A 8 -18.30 -9.39 -0.32
C ARG A 8 -19.29 -9.14 -1.47
N GLN A 9 -19.43 -7.91 -1.94
CA GLN A 9 -20.45 -7.54 -2.93
C GLN A 9 -19.99 -7.69 -4.37
N GLY A 10 -18.69 -7.80 -4.62
CA GLY A 10 -18.14 -7.92 -5.97
C GLY A 10 -16.72 -7.43 -6.10
N PHE A 11 -16.39 -6.94 -7.29
CA PHE A 11 -15.07 -6.38 -7.55
C PHE A 11 -14.94 -4.99 -6.89
N VAL A 12 -13.76 -4.74 -6.34
CA VAL A 12 -13.37 -3.46 -5.76
C VAL A 12 -12.23 -2.89 -6.58
N VAL A 13 -12.39 -1.67 -7.03
CA VAL A 13 -11.37 -0.96 -7.83
C VAL A 13 -10.50 -0.11 -6.90
N LEU A 14 -9.22 -0.45 -6.85
CA LEU A 14 -8.21 0.32 -6.12
C LEU A 14 -7.71 1.48 -6.99
N ASP A 15 -7.11 2.47 -6.37
CA ASP A 15 -6.43 3.53 -7.12
C ASP A 15 -5.15 3.03 -7.81
N GLY A 16 -4.50 3.92 -8.54
CA GLY A 16 -3.32 3.60 -9.32
C GLY A 16 -2.04 4.20 -8.74
N ALA A 17 -1.05 4.33 -9.62
CA ALA A 17 0.29 4.78 -9.25
C ALA A 17 0.34 6.21 -8.75
N THR A 18 1.04 6.42 -7.65
CA THR A 18 1.34 7.75 -7.11
C THR A 18 2.73 8.22 -7.53
N GLY A 19 3.77 7.45 -7.25
CA GLY A 19 5.17 7.88 -7.39
C GLY A 19 5.55 8.42 -8.78
N SER A 20 5.20 7.72 -9.86
CA SER A 20 5.50 8.17 -11.22
C SER A 20 4.74 9.44 -11.63
N ASN A 21 3.51 9.61 -11.14
CA ASN A 21 2.75 10.84 -11.37
C ASN A 21 3.38 12.04 -10.64
N LEU A 22 3.90 11.84 -9.42
CA LEU A 22 4.62 12.89 -8.69
C LEU A 22 5.93 13.27 -9.39
N GLN A 23 6.68 12.29 -9.91
CA GLN A 23 7.90 12.55 -10.68
C GLN A 23 7.60 13.33 -11.96
N GLN A 24 6.53 13.00 -12.68
CA GLN A 24 6.07 13.79 -13.82
C GLN A 24 5.67 15.21 -13.45
N ALA A 25 5.20 15.41 -12.23
CA ALA A 25 4.83 16.72 -11.69
C ALA A 25 6.02 17.51 -11.11
N GLY A 26 7.25 16.95 -11.13
CA GLY A 26 8.47 17.64 -10.74
C GLY A 26 9.12 17.16 -9.44
N MET A 27 8.64 16.08 -8.80
CA MET A 27 9.34 15.47 -7.68
C MET A 27 10.65 14.85 -8.15
N GLU A 28 11.76 15.18 -7.52
CA GLU A 28 13.09 14.70 -7.88
C GLU A 28 13.42 13.36 -7.18
N SER A 29 14.39 12.65 -7.77
CA SER A 29 14.92 11.44 -7.13
C SER A 29 15.73 11.83 -5.89
N GLY A 30 15.28 11.41 -4.72
CA GLY A 30 15.90 11.75 -3.44
C GLY A 30 15.03 12.64 -2.54
N ASP A 31 13.96 13.22 -3.07
CA ASP A 31 12.95 13.88 -2.25
C ASP A 31 12.22 12.87 -1.35
N CYS A 32 11.83 13.32 -0.16
CA CYS A 32 10.88 12.58 0.66
C CYS A 32 9.48 12.75 0.05
N PRO A 33 8.85 11.67 -0.47
CA PRO A 33 7.55 11.81 -1.15
C PRO A 33 6.47 12.41 -0.24
N GLU A 34 6.44 12.03 1.02
CA GLU A 34 5.48 12.49 2.00
C GLU A 34 5.59 14.01 2.23
N GLN A 35 6.82 14.51 2.36
CA GLN A 35 7.07 15.94 2.52
C GLN A 35 6.73 16.68 1.23
N TRP A 36 7.18 16.17 0.09
CA TRP A 36 6.91 16.79 -1.21
C TRP A 36 5.41 16.94 -1.48
N ILE A 37 4.62 15.90 -1.18
CA ILE A 37 3.16 15.94 -1.32
C ILE A 37 2.55 16.98 -0.37
N ALA A 38 3.02 17.05 0.88
CA ALA A 38 2.54 18.04 1.83
C ALA A 38 2.83 19.49 1.38
N GLU A 39 3.93 19.69 0.65
CA GLU A 39 4.32 21.00 0.07
C GLU A 39 3.61 21.28 -1.27
N HIS A 40 3.13 20.25 -1.99
CA HIS A 40 2.44 20.36 -3.28
C HIS A 40 1.05 19.69 -3.25
N PRO A 41 0.16 20.06 -2.31
CA PRO A 41 -1.08 19.36 -2.04
C PRO A 41 -2.02 19.26 -3.26
N GLU A 42 -2.07 20.27 -4.10
CA GLU A 42 -2.97 20.29 -5.26
C GLU A 42 -2.61 19.21 -6.30
N VAL A 43 -1.33 18.93 -6.50
CA VAL A 43 -0.89 17.88 -7.42
C VAL A 43 -1.45 16.52 -7.00
N PHE A 44 -1.38 16.22 -5.71
CA PHE A 44 -1.86 14.94 -5.18
C PHE A 44 -3.39 14.89 -5.16
N ILE A 45 -4.05 15.95 -4.74
CA ILE A 45 -5.52 16.03 -4.73
C ILE A 45 -6.09 15.84 -6.15
N ASP A 46 -5.53 16.53 -7.14
CA ASP A 46 -5.96 16.39 -8.54
C ASP A 46 -5.75 14.96 -9.06
N LEU A 47 -4.64 14.32 -8.71
CA LEU A 47 -4.39 12.92 -9.06
C LEU A 47 -5.47 12.00 -8.49
N GLN A 48 -5.78 12.13 -7.21
CA GLN A 48 -6.79 11.30 -6.57
C GLN A 48 -8.21 11.59 -7.09
N CYS A 49 -8.54 12.83 -7.40
CA CYS A 49 -9.82 13.17 -8.07
C CYS A 49 -9.96 12.42 -9.40
N ARG A 50 -8.90 12.36 -10.21
CA ARG A 50 -8.91 11.61 -11.47
C ARG A 50 -9.08 10.10 -11.25
N TYR A 51 -8.51 9.52 -10.19
CA TYR A 51 -8.76 8.12 -9.86
C TYR A 51 -10.22 7.87 -9.45
N ILE A 52 -10.84 8.77 -8.69
CA ILE A 52 -12.26 8.68 -8.34
C ILE A 52 -13.13 8.75 -9.60
N GLU A 53 -12.85 9.69 -10.52
CA GLU A 53 -13.53 9.83 -11.80
C GLU A 53 -13.38 8.58 -12.68
N ALA A 54 -12.20 7.94 -12.65
CA ALA A 54 -11.93 6.69 -13.35
C ALA A 54 -12.63 5.47 -12.74
N GLY A 55 -13.26 5.60 -11.56
CA GLY A 55 -14.04 4.54 -10.93
C GLY A 55 -13.42 3.89 -9.70
N SER A 56 -12.32 4.41 -9.15
CA SER A 56 -11.71 3.83 -7.95
C SER A 56 -12.63 3.90 -6.74
N ASP A 57 -12.82 2.77 -6.06
CA ASP A 57 -13.60 2.65 -4.83
C ASP A 57 -12.75 2.89 -3.58
N VAL A 58 -11.44 2.68 -3.69
CA VAL A 58 -10.48 2.83 -2.59
C VAL A 58 -9.35 3.74 -3.04
N LEU A 59 -9.04 4.73 -2.22
CA LEU A 59 -7.87 5.58 -2.38
C LEU A 59 -6.86 5.28 -1.29
N TYR A 60 -5.61 5.16 -1.67
CA TYR A 60 -4.50 5.00 -0.73
C TYR A 60 -4.00 6.37 -0.26
N THR A 61 -3.84 6.53 1.05
CA THR A 61 -3.18 7.73 1.58
C THR A 61 -1.72 7.73 1.15
N PRO A 62 -1.10 8.89 0.89
CA PRO A 62 0.31 8.92 0.49
C PRO A 62 1.24 8.80 1.71
N THR A 63 1.07 7.69 2.46
CA THR A 63 1.79 7.40 3.71
C THR A 63 2.66 6.16 3.61
N PHE A 64 2.96 5.74 2.39
CA PHE A 64 3.69 4.53 2.02
C PHE A 64 4.97 4.31 2.85
N THR A 65 5.81 5.35 2.98
CA THR A 65 7.03 5.30 3.79
C THR A 65 6.95 6.16 5.05
N CYS A 66 5.75 6.54 5.51
CA CYS A 66 5.54 7.42 6.65
C CYS A 66 5.72 6.68 8.01
N ASN A 67 6.74 5.83 8.11
CA ASN A 67 7.18 5.24 9.38
C ASN A 67 8.42 5.96 9.91
N ARG A 68 8.66 5.83 11.24
CA ARG A 68 9.75 6.57 11.89
C ARG A 68 11.13 6.28 11.29
N ILE A 69 11.38 5.06 10.82
CA ILE A 69 12.67 4.63 10.26
C ILE A 69 12.92 5.33 8.91
N LYS A 70 11.93 5.26 8.01
CA LYS A 70 12.04 5.89 6.70
C LYS A 70 12.08 7.42 6.78
N LEU A 71 11.29 8.01 7.65
CA LEU A 71 11.31 9.45 7.86
C LEU A 71 12.64 9.92 8.49
N ASP A 72 13.30 9.07 9.27
CA ASP A 72 14.62 9.42 9.87
C ASP A 72 15.72 9.55 8.82
N GLU A 73 15.63 8.80 7.70
CA GLU A 73 16.54 8.94 6.56
C GLU A 73 16.55 10.37 5.98
N TYR A 74 15.46 11.13 6.19
CA TYR A 74 15.28 12.52 5.77
C TYR A 74 15.32 13.53 6.94
N GLY A 75 15.61 13.07 8.17
CA GLY A 75 15.55 13.92 9.37
C GLY A 75 14.13 14.33 9.77
N LEU A 76 13.12 13.60 9.34
CA LEU A 76 11.70 13.92 9.53
C LEU A 76 10.98 13.03 10.55
N ALA A 77 11.67 12.14 11.26
CA ALA A 77 11.05 11.22 12.22
C ALA A 77 10.15 11.92 13.25
N SER A 78 10.58 13.11 13.74
CA SER A 78 9.79 13.92 14.68
C SER A 78 8.50 14.52 14.10
N LYS A 79 8.36 14.55 12.78
CA LYS A 79 7.19 15.08 12.08
C LYS A 79 6.19 14.01 11.65
N GLN A 80 6.39 12.75 12.04
CA GLN A 80 5.56 11.62 11.57
C GLN A 80 4.07 11.87 11.84
N GLU A 81 3.69 12.32 13.02
CA GLU A 81 2.28 12.59 13.36
C GLU A 81 1.69 13.72 12.51
N GLU A 82 2.41 14.83 12.37
CA GLU A 82 1.99 15.98 11.56
C GLU A 82 1.83 15.59 10.09
N LEU A 83 2.82 14.89 9.52
CA LEU A 83 2.77 14.41 8.14
C LEU A 83 1.61 13.44 7.95
N THR A 84 1.44 12.43 8.79
CA THR A 84 0.34 11.48 8.69
C THR A 84 -1.02 12.18 8.67
N LYS A 85 -1.24 13.12 9.58
CA LYS A 85 -2.47 13.91 9.64
C LYS A 85 -2.70 14.71 8.35
N THR A 86 -1.68 15.40 7.88
CA THR A 86 -1.75 16.20 6.66
C THR A 86 -2.10 15.31 5.47
N LEU A 87 -1.37 14.22 5.27
CA LEU A 87 -1.48 13.33 4.12
C LEU A 87 -2.85 12.62 4.06
N VAL A 88 -3.34 12.10 5.18
CA VAL A 88 -4.71 11.55 5.26
C VAL A 88 -5.74 12.63 4.98
N GLY A 89 -5.50 13.85 5.46
CA GLY A 89 -6.35 15.03 5.18
C GLY A 89 -6.45 15.33 3.69
N LEU A 90 -5.37 15.22 2.93
CA LEU A 90 -5.38 15.45 1.47
C LEU A 90 -6.23 14.41 0.74
N THR A 91 -6.14 13.13 1.10
CA THR A 91 -7.00 12.08 0.52
C THR A 91 -8.49 12.37 0.80
N LYS A 92 -8.83 12.74 2.03
CA LYS A 92 -10.21 13.12 2.38
C LYS A 92 -10.68 14.36 1.63
N GLU A 93 -9.80 15.33 1.40
CA GLU A 93 -10.09 16.52 0.62
C GLU A 93 -10.34 16.17 -0.85
N ALA A 94 -9.57 15.26 -1.45
CA ALA A 94 -9.81 14.78 -2.81
C ALA A 94 -11.21 14.14 -2.93
N ILE A 95 -11.60 13.29 -1.99
CA ILE A 95 -12.94 12.70 -1.95
C ILE A 95 -14.02 13.80 -1.87
N ARG A 96 -13.84 14.79 -1.01
CA ARG A 96 -14.78 15.90 -0.87
C ARG A 96 -14.90 16.70 -2.17
N ARG A 97 -13.79 16.96 -2.86
CA ARG A 97 -13.77 17.74 -4.12
C ARG A 97 -14.37 16.99 -5.30
N SER A 98 -14.19 15.69 -5.36
CA SER A 98 -14.71 14.85 -6.45
C SER A 98 -16.23 14.87 -6.55
N LYS A 99 -16.93 15.18 -5.44
CA LYS A 99 -18.41 15.13 -5.33
C LYS A 99 -18.99 13.78 -5.77
N ALA A 100 -18.25 12.70 -5.57
CA ALA A 100 -18.72 11.35 -5.88
C ALA A 100 -20.03 11.07 -5.13
N ASP A 101 -20.98 10.48 -5.82
CA ASP A 101 -22.29 10.08 -5.29
C ASP A 101 -22.27 8.70 -4.61
N ARG A 102 -21.09 8.07 -4.54
CA ARG A 102 -20.81 6.77 -3.93
C ARG A 102 -19.79 6.90 -2.80
N LYS A 103 -19.77 5.93 -1.89
CA LYS A 103 -18.74 5.89 -0.85
C LYS A 103 -17.39 5.56 -1.49
N ILE A 104 -16.38 6.37 -1.19
CA ILE A 104 -14.96 6.10 -1.46
C ILE A 104 -14.30 5.75 -0.13
N TYR A 105 -13.57 4.65 -0.09
CA TYR A 105 -12.86 4.20 1.10
C TYR A 105 -11.44 4.77 1.15
N VAL A 106 -10.98 5.12 2.33
CA VAL A 106 -9.62 5.62 2.59
C VAL A 106 -8.77 4.49 3.14
N ALA A 107 -7.76 4.07 2.40
CA ALA A 107 -6.79 3.08 2.84
C ALA A 107 -5.55 3.76 3.43
N GLY A 108 -5.24 3.50 4.69
CA GLY A 108 -3.97 3.89 5.30
C GLY A 108 -2.85 3.04 4.69
N ASP A 109 -2.00 3.66 3.88
CA ASP A 109 -0.96 2.96 3.14
C ASP A 109 0.30 2.76 3.98
N ILE A 110 0.79 1.54 4.03
CA ILE A 110 1.94 1.07 4.81
C ILE A 110 2.83 0.20 3.93
N SER A 111 4.12 0.45 3.91
CA SER A 111 5.08 -0.38 3.21
C SER A 111 6.32 -0.67 4.04
N MET A 112 7.34 -1.22 3.39
CA MET A 112 8.57 -1.68 4.03
C MET A 112 9.33 -0.56 4.74
N THR A 113 9.99 -0.94 5.83
CA THR A 113 10.98 -0.09 6.51
C THR A 113 12.36 -0.13 5.85
N GLY A 114 12.62 -1.16 5.03
CA GLY A 114 13.93 -1.43 4.46
C GLY A 114 14.90 -2.11 5.44
N GLN A 115 14.46 -2.41 6.65
CA GLN A 115 15.29 -3.09 7.64
C GLN A 115 15.33 -4.60 7.43
N GLN A 116 16.48 -5.20 7.69
CA GLN A 116 16.62 -6.65 7.70
C GLN A 116 16.49 -7.17 9.12
N LEU A 117 15.59 -8.14 9.29
CA LEU A 117 15.34 -8.80 10.57
C LEU A 117 16.46 -9.76 10.95
N GLU A 118 16.64 -9.94 12.26
CA GLU A 118 17.49 -10.99 12.79
C GLU A 118 17.07 -12.39 12.27
N PRO A 119 18.01 -13.30 12.05
CA PRO A 119 19.47 -13.20 12.22
C PRO A 119 20.21 -12.67 10.98
N ILE A 120 19.52 -12.32 9.89
CA ILE A 120 20.14 -11.82 8.65
C ILE A 120 20.61 -10.39 8.83
N GLY A 121 19.78 -9.54 9.42
CA GLY A 121 20.10 -8.19 9.83
C GLY A 121 20.20 -8.05 11.34
N SER A 122 19.96 -6.83 11.84
CA SER A 122 20.05 -6.51 13.27
C SER A 122 18.72 -6.07 13.89
N MET A 123 17.63 -6.01 13.11
CA MET A 123 16.33 -5.56 13.60
C MET A 123 15.60 -6.69 14.32
N PRO A 124 15.31 -6.60 15.62
CA PRO A 124 14.44 -7.54 16.32
C PRO A 124 13.02 -7.49 15.78
N PHE A 125 12.35 -8.65 15.70
CA PHE A 125 10.98 -8.72 15.17
C PHE A 125 9.99 -7.85 15.98
N GLU A 126 10.08 -7.89 17.30
CA GLU A 126 9.22 -7.12 18.21
C GLU A 126 9.42 -5.61 18.05
N GLU A 127 10.66 -5.16 17.81
CA GLU A 127 10.93 -3.76 17.55
C GLU A 127 10.31 -3.30 16.23
N LEU A 128 10.36 -4.15 15.19
CA LEU A 128 9.70 -3.87 13.93
C LEU A 128 8.18 -3.79 14.07
N VAL A 129 7.58 -4.68 14.87
CA VAL A 129 6.14 -4.60 15.22
C VAL A 129 5.82 -3.26 15.88
N ASP A 130 6.66 -2.77 16.79
CA ASP A 130 6.44 -1.48 17.46
C ASP A 130 6.58 -0.28 16.51
N VAL A 131 7.47 -0.36 15.51
CA VAL A 131 7.55 0.65 14.42
C VAL A 131 6.22 0.74 13.69
N TYR A 132 5.67 -0.40 13.27
CA TYR A 132 4.39 -0.43 12.58
C TYR A 132 3.21 -0.05 13.48
N LYS A 133 3.18 -0.45 14.74
CA LYS A 133 2.14 -0.02 15.69
C LYS A 133 2.06 1.49 15.81
N GLN A 134 3.20 2.17 15.79
CA GLN A 134 3.22 3.63 15.82
C GLN A 134 2.52 4.21 14.58
N GLN A 135 2.87 3.75 13.38
CA GLN A 135 2.24 4.21 12.13
C GLN A 135 0.74 3.86 12.09
N VAL A 136 0.38 2.64 12.48
CA VAL A 136 -1.02 2.17 12.55
C VAL A 136 -1.86 3.04 13.48
N ARG A 137 -1.35 3.37 14.68
CA ARG A 137 -2.08 4.23 15.62
C ARG A 137 -2.34 5.63 15.06
N LEU A 138 -1.36 6.21 14.37
CA LEU A 138 -1.51 7.52 13.74
C LEU A 138 -2.56 7.49 12.62
N LEU A 139 -2.49 6.50 11.73
CA LEU A 139 -3.47 6.33 10.65
C LEU A 139 -4.88 6.05 11.18
N ALA A 140 -5.01 5.18 12.18
CA ALA A 140 -6.29 4.87 12.81
C ALA A 140 -6.91 6.11 13.49
N LYS A 141 -6.09 6.94 14.14
CA LYS A 141 -6.52 8.22 14.74
C LYS A 141 -7.09 9.17 13.71
N GLU A 142 -6.52 9.18 12.51
CA GLU A 142 -7.01 9.98 11.39
C GLU A 142 -8.22 9.33 10.68
N GLY A 143 -8.71 8.18 11.11
CA GLY A 143 -9.96 7.58 10.68
C GLY A 143 -9.91 7.05 9.24
N VAL A 144 -8.92 6.22 8.95
CA VAL A 144 -8.87 5.41 7.72
C VAL A 144 -9.92 4.28 7.79
N ASP A 145 -10.48 3.87 6.66
CA ASP A 145 -11.48 2.79 6.58
C ASP A 145 -10.83 1.39 6.57
N LEU A 146 -9.60 1.29 6.09
CA LEU A 146 -8.81 0.05 6.02
C LEU A 146 -7.31 0.38 6.00
N PHE A 147 -6.48 -0.65 6.19
CA PHE A 147 -5.04 -0.57 5.93
C PHE A 147 -4.69 -1.27 4.63
N ALA A 148 -3.79 -0.68 3.86
CA ALA A 148 -3.11 -1.31 2.74
C ALA A 148 -1.65 -1.52 3.12
N ILE A 149 -1.26 -2.77 3.38
CA ILE A 149 0.13 -3.17 3.60
C ILE A 149 0.63 -3.65 2.25
N GLU A 150 1.34 -2.79 1.50
CA GLU A 150 1.63 -3.09 0.10
C GLU A 150 3.13 -3.10 -0.24
N THR A 151 3.45 -3.70 -1.39
CA THR A 151 4.81 -3.75 -1.97
C THR A 151 5.82 -4.43 -1.06
N MET A 152 5.35 -5.40 -0.29
CA MET A 152 6.18 -6.11 0.67
C MET A 152 7.05 -7.17 -0.02
N MET A 153 8.33 -7.21 0.30
CA MET A 153 9.28 -8.19 -0.25
C MET A 153 9.64 -9.30 0.75
N SER A 154 9.32 -9.10 2.03
CA SER A 154 9.59 -10.04 3.12
C SER A 154 8.30 -10.47 3.79
N LEU A 155 8.06 -11.79 3.83
CA LEU A 155 6.92 -12.34 4.59
C LEU A 155 7.02 -12.02 6.08
N GLN A 156 8.22 -11.98 6.63
CA GLN A 156 8.41 -11.66 8.05
C GLN A 156 8.03 -10.21 8.35
N GLU A 157 8.39 -9.29 7.47
CA GLU A 157 8.01 -7.88 7.61
C GLU A 157 6.48 -7.70 7.42
N CYS A 158 5.86 -8.42 6.45
CA CYS A 158 4.40 -8.49 6.33
C CYS A 158 3.74 -8.92 7.64
N ARG A 159 4.29 -9.97 8.27
CA ARG A 159 3.76 -10.49 9.53
C ARG A 159 3.85 -9.45 10.65
N ALA A 160 4.96 -8.71 10.74
CA ALA A 160 5.12 -7.64 11.72
C ALA A 160 4.10 -6.52 11.51
N ALA A 161 3.91 -6.07 10.26
CA ALA A 161 2.95 -5.03 9.93
C ALA A 161 1.49 -5.48 10.18
N LEU A 162 1.12 -6.69 9.75
CA LEU A 162 -0.22 -7.22 9.97
C LEU A 162 -0.50 -7.46 11.47
N LEU A 163 0.47 -7.98 12.22
CA LEU A 163 0.38 -8.15 13.67
C LEU A 163 0.17 -6.79 14.36
N ALA A 164 0.90 -5.77 13.94
CA ALA A 164 0.75 -4.42 14.45
C ALA A 164 -0.69 -3.88 14.27
N VAL A 165 -1.31 -4.12 13.10
CA VAL A 165 -2.72 -3.77 12.86
C VAL A 165 -3.63 -4.56 13.81
N LYS A 166 -3.52 -5.89 13.84
CA LYS A 166 -4.42 -6.77 14.62
C LYS A 166 -4.33 -6.55 16.13
N GLU A 167 -3.15 -6.17 16.64
CA GLU A 167 -2.97 -5.85 18.07
C GLU A 167 -3.39 -4.41 18.44
N THR A 168 -3.58 -3.53 17.45
CA THR A 168 -3.88 -2.11 17.69
C THR A 168 -5.37 -1.81 17.52
N CYS A 169 -6.03 -2.40 16.51
CA CYS A 169 -7.42 -2.08 16.17
C CYS A 169 -8.09 -3.20 15.36
N ASP A 170 -9.40 -3.07 15.13
CA ASP A 170 -10.19 -3.99 14.29
C ASP A 170 -10.48 -3.41 12.89
N ILE A 171 -9.65 -2.49 12.42
CA ILE A 171 -9.76 -1.96 11.05
C ILE A 171 -9.28 -3.04 10.06
N PRO A 172 -10.02 -3.26 8.93
CA PRO A 172 -9.61 -4.25 7.92
C PRO A 172 -8.22 -3.99 7.36
N ALA A 173 -7.52 -5.07 6.98
CA ALA A 173 -6.20 -4.98 6.36
C ALA A 173 -6.13 -5.81 5.08
N LEU A 174 -5.77 -5.17 3.96
CA LEU A 174 -5.30 -5.87 2.78
C LEU A 174 -3.77 -5.97 2.84
N VAL A 175 -3.21 -7.08 2.34
CA VAL A 175 -1.76 -7.29 2.30
C VAL A 175 -1.34 -7.74 0.91
N THR A 176 -0.41 -7.03 0.29
CA THR A 176 0.15 -7.41 -1.00
C THR A 176 1.67 -7.50 -0.97
N LEU A 177 2.19 -8.51 -1.65
CA LEU A 177 3.61 -8.73 -1.79
C LEU A 177 4.03 -8.52 -3.24
N THR A 178 5.29 -8.19 -3.42
CA THR A 178 5.93 -8.05 -4.72
C THR A 178 6.76 -9.28 -5.02
N TYR A 179 6.51 -9.90 -6.17
CA TYR A 179 7.20 -11.10 -6.63
C TYR A 179 8.10 -10.77 -7.82
N GLN A 180 9.26 -11.40 -7.87
CA GLN A 180 10.20 -11.31 -8.96
C GLN A 180 9.77 -12.18 -10.15
N GLU A 181 10.51 -12.16 -11.25
CA GLU A 181 10.20 -12.95 -12.45
C GLU A 181 10.19 -14.47 -12.22
N ASP A 182 10.90 -14.94 -11.20
CA ASP A 182 10.92 -16.35 -10.77
C ASP A 182 9.68 -16.76 -9.95
N GLY A 183 8.73 -15.83 -9.75
CA GLY A 183 7.51 -16.05 -8.96
C GLY A 183 7.72 -16.08 -7.46
N ARG A 184 8.87 -15.59 -6.95
CA ARG A 184 9.17 -15.53 -5.52
C ARG A 184 9.44 -14.09 -5.08
N THR A 185 9.21 -13.82 -3.79
CA THR A 185 9.65 -12.55 -3.21
C THR A 185 11.18 -12.49 -3.17
N LEU A 186 11.74 -11.31 -2.88
CA LEU A 186 13.19 -11.13 -2.72
C LEU A 186 13.80 -12.13 -1.73
N TYR A 187 13.05 -12.54 -0.70
CA TYR A 187 13.48 -13.51 0.31
C TYR A 187 12.98 -14.94 0.05
N GLY A 188 12.57 -15.25 -1.19
CA GLY A 188 12.25 -16.60 -1.65
C GLY A 188 10.87 -17.15 -1.27
N THR A 189 9.98 -16.33 -0.73
CA THR A 189 8.62 -16.75 -0.37
C THR A 189 7.76 -16.91 -1.63
N SER A 190 7.05 -18.04 -1.74
CA SER A 190 6.08 -18.26 -2.81
C SER A 190 4.73 -17.58 -2.52
N PRO A 191 3.90 -17.29 -3.54
CA PRO A 191 2.58 -16.70 -3.37
C PRO A 191 1.66 -17.51 -2.44
N GLU A 192 1.65 -18.84 -2.59
CA GLU A 192 0.82 -19.74 -1.78
C GLU A 192 1.26 -19.70 -0.31
N THR A 193 2.57 -19.70 -0.05
CA THR A 193 3.09 -19.60 1.31
C THR A 193 2.69 -18.29 1.98
N ALA A 194 2.83 -17.17 1.27
CA ALA A 194 2.42 -15.87 1.78
C ALA A 194 0.92 -15.84 2.07
N LEU A 195 0.09 -16.34 1.13
CA LEU A 195 -1.36 -16.40 1.30
C LEU A 195 -1.75 -17.19 2.55
N VAL A 196 -1.28 -18.43 2.68
CA VAL A 196 -1.66 -19.33 3.80
C VAL A 196 -1.28 -18.71 5.14
N VAL A 197 -0.09 -18.12 5.24
CA VAL A 197 0.36 -17.49 6.49
C VAL A 197 -0.48 -16.25 6.82
N LEU A 198 -0.66 -15.34 5.87
CA LEU A 198 -1.30 -14.06 6.14
C LEU A 198 -2.82 -14.18 6.34
N GLN A 199 -3.51 -15.09 5.62
CA GLN A 199 -4.93 -15.33 5.90
C GLN A 199 -5.13 -15.99 7.26
N SER A 200 -4.22 -16.87 7.70
CA SER A 200 -4.26 -17.45 9.04
C SER A 200 -4.02 -16.43 10.15
N MET A 201 -3.34 -15.34 9.85
CA MET A 201 -3.16 -14.18 10.75
C MET A 201 -4.31 -13.18 10.70
N GLY A 202 -5.33 -13.43 9.84
CA GLY A 202 -6.53 -12.60 9.77
C GLY A 202 -6.45 -11.41 8.82
N ALA A 203 -5.63 -11.46 7.77
CA ALA A 203 -5.72 -10.48 6.69
C ALA A 203 -7.10 -10.57 6.01
N ASP A 204 -7.70 -9.45 5.69
CA ASP A 204 -9.05 -9.37 5.10
C ASP A 204 -9.02 -9.53 3.56
N ALA A 205 -7.90 -9.25 2.91
CA ALA A 205 -7.60 -9.58 1.53
C ALA A 205 -6.09 -9.70 1.33
N ILE A 206 -5.65 -10.53 0.38
CA ILE A 206 -4.22 -10.79 0.15
C ILE A 206 -3.95 -10.83 -1.34
N GLY A 207 -2.75 -10.41 -1.75
CA GLY A 207 -2.44 -10.49 -3.16
C GLY A 207 -1.06 -10.05 -3.57
N ILE A 208 -1.01 -9.50 -4.77
CA ILE A 208 0.20 -9.19 -5.50
C ILE A 208 0.12 -7.77 -6.03
N ASN A 209 1.20 -7.01 -5.91
CA ASN A 209 1.30 -5.71 -6.54
C ASN A 209 2.71 -5.44 -7.09
N CYS A 210 2.81 -4.47 -7.99
CA CYS A 210 4.08 -3.97 -8.56
C CYS A 210 4.92 -5.03 -9.31
N SER A 211 6.19 -4.72 -9.56
CA SER A 211 7.21 -5.54 -10.20
C SER A 211 6.94 -5.85 -11.69
N THR A 212 5.84 -6.50 -12.03
CA THR A 212 5.58 -7.01 -13.38
C THR A 212 4.25 -6.54 -13.93
N GLY A 213 4.07 -6.68 -15.27
CA GLY A 213 2.79 -6.47 -15.91
C GLY A 213 1.80 -7.62 -15.63
N PRO A 214 0.52 -7.46 -16.02
CA PRO A 214 -0.55 -8.39 -15.69
C PRO A 214 -0.28 -9.83 -16.17
N ASP A 215 0.31 -9.99 -17.33
CA ASP A 215 0.59 -11.33 -17.92
C ASP A 215 1.50 -12.19 -17.03
N LYS A 216 2.45 -11.55 -16.33
CA LYS A 216 3.37 -12.22 -15.44
C LYS A 216 2.76 -12.58 -14.08
N MET A 217 1.64 -11.98 -13.71
CA MET A 217 0.96 -12.24 -12.43
C MET A 217 -0.03 -13.40 -12.50
N VAL A 218 -0.45 -13.81 -13.69
CA VAL A 218 -1.54 -14.80 -13.88
C VAL A 218 -1.26 -16.11 -13.17
N ASP A 219 -0.05 -16.67 -13.30
CA ASP A 219 0.26 -17.96 -12.71
C ASP A 219 0.33 -17.89 -11.17
N ALA A 220 0.89 -16.82 -10.63
CA ALA A 220 0.94 -16.60 -9.19
C ALA A 220 -0.49 -16.41 -8.61
N VAL A 221 -1.35 -15.66 -9.28
CA VAL A 221 -2.76 -15.48 -8.87
C VAL A 221 -3.52 -16.80 -8.92
N LYS A 222 -3.33 -17.62 -9.96
CA LYS A 222 -3.95 -18.95 -10.04
C LYS A 222 -3.51 -19.86 -8.90
N ALA A 223 -2.21 -19.89 -8.61
CA ALA A 223 -1.67 -20.67 -7.50
C ALA A 223 -2.24 -20.22 -6.14
N MET A 224 -2.39 -18.90 -5.92
CA MET A 224 -3.05 -18.38 -4.73
C MET A 224 -4.54 -18.77 -4.68
N ALA A 225 -5.24 -18.71 -5.79
CA ALA A 225 -6.68 -18.95 -5.85
C ALA A 225 -7.09 -20.37 -5.39
N GLU A 226 -6.20 -21.35 -5.51
CA GLU A 226 -6.43 -22.73 -5.05
C GLU A 226 -6.59 -22.82 -3.52
N TYR A 227 -5.97 -21.90 -2.76
CA TYR A 227 -5.91 -21.93 -1.30
C TYR A 227 -6.57 -20.71 -0.65
N ALA A 228 -7.09 -19.77 -1.43
CA ALA A 228 -7.61 -18.52 -0.93
C ALA A 228 -8.96 -18.71 -0.21
N CYS A 229 -9.02 -18.29 1.05
CA CYS A 229 -10.24 -18.16 1.83
C CYS A 229 -10.68 -16.68 2.00
N VAL A 230 -9.90 -15.76 1.45
CA VAL A 230 -10.14 -14.32 1.45
C VAL A 230 -10.06 -13.77 0.01
N PRO A 231 -10.62 -12.60 -0.28
CA PRO A 231 -10.48 -11.96 -1.59
C PRO A 231 -9.03 -11.79 -2.01
N LEU A 232 -8.76 -11.95 -3.31
CA LEU A 232 -7.43 -11.72 -3.88
C LEU A 232 -7.31 -10.30 -4.43
N VAL A 233 -6.17 -9.67 -4.15
CA VAL A 233 -5.79 -8.33 -4.64
C VAL A 233 -4.76 -8.49 -5.77
N VAL A 234 -5.04 -7.88 -6.92
CA VAL A 234 -4.11 -7.86 -8.05
C VAL A 234 -3.94 -6.43 -8.55
N LYS A 235 -2.76 -5.85 -8.35
CA LYS A 235 -2.45 -4.47 -8.70
C LYS A 235 -1.17 -4.45 -9.57
N PRO A 236 -1.27 -4.82 -10.86
CA PRO A 236 -0.11 -4.92 -11.75
C PRO A 236 0.42 -3.54 -12.16
N ASN A 237 1.68 -3.51 -12.57
CA ASN A 237 2.19 -2.40 -13.34
C ASN A 237 1.66 -2.45 -14.78
N ALA A 238 1.69 -1.31 -15.46
CA ALA A 238 1.36 -1.19 -16.88
C ALA A 238 2.32 -1.92 -17.83
N GLY A 239 3.36 -2.48 -17.30
CA GLY A 239 4.45 -3.16 -17.97
C GLY A 239 5.68 -3.21 -17.06
N PRO A 240 6.82 -3.77 -17.52
CA PRO A 240 8.03 -3.80 -16.73
C PRO A 240 8.49 -2.37 -16.39
N VAL A 241 8.81 -2.11 -15.13
CA VAL A 241 9.40 -0.86 -14.68
C VAL A 241 10.82 -0.81 -15.24
N SER A 242 11.05 -0.02 -16.30
CA SER A 242 12.40 0.29 -16.74
C SER A 242 12.85 1.57 -16.05
N TYR A 243 14.03 1.55 -15.46
CA TYR A 243 14.64 2.73 -14.84
C TYR A 243 14.88 3.90 -15.81
N THR A 244 14.70 3.67 -17.08
CA THR A 244 14.91 4.66 -18.14
C THR A 244 13.62 5.27 -18.69
N HIS A 245 12.43 4.70 -18.37
CA HIS A 245 11.15 5.20 -18.90
C HIS A 245 10.04 5.03 -17.86
N LEU A 246 9.49 6.13 -17.42
CA LEU A 246 8.41 6.26 -16.43
C LEU A 246 7.03 5.72 -16.90
N ARG A 247 7.02 4.69 -17.74
CA ARG A 247 5.78 4.17 -18.36
C ARG A 247 5.09 3.04 -17.60
N ALA A 248 5.58 2.67 -16.44
CA ALA A 248 5.03 1.54 -15.70
C ALA A 248 3.59 1.73 -15.20
N HIS A 249 3.01 2.92 -15.38
CA HIS A 249 1.77 3.32 -14.72
C HIS A 249 0.69 3.88 -15.65
N GLU A 250 0.85 3.72 -16.96
CA GLU A 250 -0.09 4.31 -17.93
C GLU A 250 -1.39 3.51 -18.13
N THR A 251 -1.54 2.32 -17.57
CA THR A 251 -2.64 1.43 -17.98
C THR A 251 -3.90 1.49 -17.14
N THR A 252 -3.93 2.14 -16.02
CA THR A 252 -5.20 2.31 -15.29
C THR A 252 -6.18 3.27 -15.97
N LEU A 253 -5.77 3.94 -17.03
CA LEU A 253 -6.61 4.85 -17.82
C LEU A 253 -7.00 4.30 -19.21
N HIS A 254 -6.62 3.06 -19.56
CA HIS A 254 -6.83 2.52 -20.91
C HIS A 254 -7.44 1.09 -20.94
N LEU A 255 -8.05 0.67 -19.85
CA LEU A 255 -8.94 -0.50 -19.83
C LEU A 255 -10.38 0.03 -19.69
#